data_e87c473b2c603cccd597a86f43d4030f
#
_entry.id   e87c473b2c603cccd597a86f43d4030f
#
_cell.length_a   1.000
_cell.length_b   1.000
_cell.length_c   1.000
_cell.angle_alpha   90.00
_cell.angle_beta   90.00
_cell.angle_gamma   90.00
#
_symmetry.space_group_name_H-M   'P 1'
#
loop_
_entity.id
_entity.type
_entity.pdbx_description
1 polymer ?
#
loop_
_entity_poly.entity_id
_entity_poly.type
_entity_poly.pdbx_seq_one_letter_code
_entity_poly.pdbx_strand_id
1 'polypeptide(L)'
;MNFKTYIETIKLTDSTKKTYSSTYRNYLSTFENTSGIIPKEKIPIIIEYIQSLQKSNNTKMLVLATLMNLMLFNGYDMIEVKKIQQSMFQQKTKDTVVRKATKKDLPTKKELLVYLKSLLQKDLYREYIINYLLINFTVRNQDLNLQMVLKKTDAIGKKNYIVVRASSVLYIRRDYKIFD
;
A
#
# COMPACT_ATOMS: atom_id res chain seq x y z
N MET A 1 -4.05 29.41 5.66
CA MET A 1 -4.42 28.02 5.31
C MET A 1 -3.51 27.11 6.11
N ASN A 2 -4.03 26.12 6.82
CA ASN A 2 -3.22 25.16 7.55
C ASN A 2 -2.87 23.94 6.68
N PHE A 3 -1.91 23.10 7.12
CA PHE A 3 -1.44 21.94 6.35
C PHE A 3 -2.56 20.94 6.03
N LYS A 4 -3.51 20.74 6.94
CA LYS A 4 -4.65 19.85 6.70
C LYS A 4 -5.51 20.32 5.53
N THR A 5 -5.81 21.63 5.48
CA THR A 5 -6.55 22.23 4.37
C THR A 5 -5.75 22.14 3.08
N TYR A 6 -4.43 22.36 3.12
CA TYR A 6 -3.56 22.21 1.95
C TYR A 6 -3.60 20.78 1.36
N ILE A 7 -3.50 19.73 2.19
CA ILE A 7 -3.56 18.35 1.74
C ILE A 7 -4.87 18.04 0.97
N GLU A 8 -5.97 18.69 1.34
CA GLU A 8 -7.24 18.51 0.62
C GLU A 8 -7.22 19.15 -0.79
N THR A 9 -6.40 20.18 -1.00
CA THR A 9 -6.30 20.88 -2.29
C THR A 9 -5.40 20.20 -3.30
N ILE A 10 -4.43 19.38 -2.87
CA ILE A 10 -3.50 18.72 -3.78
C ILE A 10 -4.14 17.52 -4.49
N LYS A 11 -3.70 17.26 -5.73
CA LYS A 11 -4.23 16.19 -6.59
C LYS A 11 -3.71 14.81 -6.15
N LEU A 12 -4.27 14.30 -5.05
CA LEU A 12 -3.98 12.98 -4.49
C LEU A 12 -5.27 12.20 -4.30
N THR A 13 -5.14 10.87 -4.20
CA THR A 13 -6.29 10.01 -3.85
C THR A 13 -6.72 10.26 -2.40
N ASP A 14 -8.01 10.09 -2.09
CA ASP A 14 -8.54 10.27 -0.73
C ASP A 14 -7.83 9.39 0.30
N SER A 15 -7.46 8.17 -0.07
CA SER A 15 -6.66 7.27 0.77
C SER A 15 -5.30 7.87 1.10
N THR A 16 -4.61 8.47 0.12
CA THR A 16 -3.31 9.13 0.34
C THR A 16 -3.44 10.37 1.20
N LYS A 17 -4.48 11.19 0.97
CA LYS A 17 -4.78 12.38 1.79
C LYS A 17 -5.02 12.00 3.25
N LYS A 18 -5.85 10.97 3.51
CA LYS A 18 -6.08 10.44 4.86
C LYS A 18 -4.79 9.96 5.52
N THR A 19 -3.94 9.27 4.76
CA THR A 19 -2.65 8.77 5.25
C THR A 19 -1.73 9.91 5.65
N TYR A 20 -1.56 10.93 4.80
CA TYR A 20 -0.72 12.09 5.13
C TYR A 20 -1.28 12.89 6.32
N SER A 21 -2.58 13.12 6.38
CA SER A 21 -3.22 13.82 7.50
C SER A 21 -3.04 13.08 8.83
N SER A 22 -3.16 11.76 8.81
CA SER A 22 -2.92 10.91 9.99
C SER A 22 -1.44 10.92 10.40
N THR A 23 -0.53 10.79 9.43
CA THR A 23 0.92 10.80 9.66
C THR A 23 1.38 12.14 10.23
N TYR A 24 0.89 13.23 9.65
CA TYR A 24 1.16 14.58 10.15
C TYR A 24 0.76 14.74 11.62
N ARG A 25 -0.50 14.39 11.93
CA ARG A 25 -1.01 14.48 13.31
C ARG A 25 -0.21 13.64 14.30
N ASN A 26 0.21 12.44 13.89
CA ASN A 26 0.88 11.49 14.79
C ASN A 26 2.37 11.77 15.00
N TYR A 27 3.04 12.45 14.07
CA TYR A 27 4.50 12.58 14.09
C TYR A 27 5.03 14.00 13.92
N LEU A 28 4.29 14.92 13.31
CA LEU A 28 4.82 16.23 12.91
C LEU A 28 4.13 17.42 13.61
N SER A 29 2.90 17.28 14.03
CA SER A 29 2.12 18.38 14.61
C SER A 29 2.75 18.97 15.89
N THR A 30 3.52 18.18 16.63
CA THR A 30 4.22 18.64 17.85
C THR A 30 5.35 19.65 17.56
N PHE A 31 5.79 19.77 16.31
CA PHE A 31 6.83 20.71 15.90
C PHE A 31 6.27 22.03 15.38
N GLU A 32 4.96 22.17 15.27
CA GLU A 32 4.32 23.42 14.86
C GLU A 32 4.53 24.55 15.86
N ASN A 33 4.51 25.78 15.35
CA ASN A 33 4.33 26.96 16.15
C ASN A 33 2.83 27.23 16.38
N THR A 34 2.51 28.30 17.12
CA THR A 34 1.13 28.74 17.39
C THR A 34 0.30 29.06 16.14
N SER A 35 0.94 29.27 14.99
CA SER A 35 0.30 29.53 13.70
C SER A 35 0.06 28.27 12.86
N GLY A 36 0.40 27.07 13.38
CA GLY A 36 0.27 25.82 12.64
C GLY A 36 1.32 25.67 11.52
N ILE A 37 2.46 26.36 11.65
CA ILE A 37 3.57 26.32 10.70
C ILE A 37 4.76 25.66 11.39
N ILE A 38 5.46 24.79 10.69
CA ILE A 38 6.76 24.28 11.17
C ILE A 38 7.87 25.24 10.73
N PRO A 39 8.57 25.86 11.68
CA PRO A 39 9.69 26.75 11.37
C PRO A 39 10.81 26.00 10.64
N LYS A 40 11.47 26.68 9.68
CA LYS A 40 12.52 26.07 8.84
C LYS A 40 13.68 25.52 9.67
N GLU A 41 14.06 26.21 10.73
CA GLU A 41 15.13 25.81 11.64
C GLU A 41 14.85 24.52 12.42
N LYS A 42 13.60 24.09 12.51
CA LYS A 42 13.21 22.80 13.11
C LYS A 42 13.36 21.61 12.17
N ILE A 43 13.53 21.83 10.86
CA ILE A 43 13.58 20.73 9.88
C ILE A 43 14.70 19.72 10.18
N PRO A 44 15.95 20.12 10.50
CA PRO A 44 17.01 19.18 10.88
C PRO A 44 16.62 18.33 12.10
N ILE A 45 16.05 18.96 13.13
CA ILE A 45 15.61 18.29 14.36
C ILE A 45 14.52 17.25 14.05
N ILE A 46 13.59 17.57 13.15
CA ILE A 46 12.54 16.66 12.71
C ILE A 46 13.13 15.47 11.94
N ILE A 47 14.14 15.70 11.10
CA ILE A 47 14.83 14.64 10.36
C ILE A 47 15.50 13.66 11.35
N GLU A 48 16.24 14.16 12.34
CA GLU A 48 16.85 13.35 13.39
C GLU A 48 15.80 12.57 14.18
N TYR A 49 14.71 13.22 14.56
CA TYR A 49 13.58 12.56 15.22
C TYR A 49 13.02 11.41 14.37
N ILE A 50 12.80 11.62 13.05
CA ILE A 50 12.30 10.57 12.16
C ILE A 50 13.29 9.40 12.07
N GLN A 51 14.58 9.68 12.00
CA GLN A 51 15.63 8.66 11.97
C GLN A 51 15.69 7.84 13.27
N SER A 52 15.50 8.49 14.42
CA SER A 52 15.51 7.83 15.75
C SER A 52 14.27 7.01 16.05
N LEU A 53 13.16 7.19 15.31
CA LEU A 53 11.93 6.44 15.55
C LEU A 53 12.17 4.92 15.55
N GLN A 54 11.70 4.23 16.58
CA GLN A 54 11.69 2.76 16.66
C GLN A 54 10.56 2.19 15.79
N LYS A 55 10.56 2.51 14.49
CA LYS A 55 9.57 2.12 13.50
C LYS A 55 10.23 1.53 12.25
N SER A 56 9.45 0.81 11.45
CA SER A 56 9.93 0.26 10.18
C SER A 56 10.40 1.38 9.22
N ASN A 57 11.33 1.04 8.34
CA ASN A 57 11.78 1.96 7.29
C ASN A 57 10.61 2.47 6.42
N ASN A 58 9.57 1.65 6.20
CA ASN A 58 8.37 2.10 5.48
C ASN A 58 7.65 3.24 6.23
N THR A 59 7.52 3.12 7.55
CA THR A 59 6.90 4.18 8.37
C THR A 59 7.74 5.44 8.33
N LYS A 60 9.07 5.33 8.51
CA LYS A 60 9.99 6.49 8.43
C LYS A 60 9.93 7.18 7.06
N MET A 61 9.91 6.42 5.97
CA MET A 61 9.77 6.95 4.61
C MET A 61 8.43 7.67 4.40
N LEU A 62 7.35 7.17 4.99
CA LEU A 62 6.04 7.83 4.94
C LEU A 62 6.05 9.16 5.70
N VAL A 63 6.69 9.20 6.87
CA VAL A 63 6.82 10.45 7.65
C VAL A 63 7.68 11.47 6.89
N LEU A 64 8.78 11.03 6.25
CA LEU A 64 9.59 11.91 5.38
C LEU A 64 8.79 12.43 4.17
N ALA A 65 7.98 11.58 3.52
CA ALA A 65 7.12 12.02 2.42
C ALA A 65 6.08 13.05 2.89
N THR A 66 5.54 12.89 4.09
CA THR A 66 4.62 13.86 4.68
C THR A 66 5.33 15.18 5.02
N LEU A 67 6.56 15.11 5.56
CA LEU A 67 7.41 16.27 5.81
C LEU A 67 7.72 17.03 4.50
N MET A 68 8.02 16.31 3.41
CA MET A 68 8.29 16.95 2.12
C MET A 68 7.06 17.71 1.59
N ASN A 69 5.84 17.17 1.74
CA ASN A 69 4.63 17.91 1.38
C ASN A 69 4.42 19.15 2.25
N LEU A 70 4.76 19.06 3.52
CA LEU A 70 4.73 20.20 4.43
C LEU A 70 5.77 21.28 4.05
N MET A 71 6.99 20.85 3.66
CA MET A 71 8.03 21.76 3.17
C MET A 71 7.60 22.46 1.88
N LEU A 72 6.96 21.73 0.95
CA LEU A 72 6.36 22.32 -0.25
C LEU A 72 5.32 23.37 0.10
N PHE A 73 4.44 23.06 1.04
CA PHE A 73 3.42 24.00 1.51
C PHE A 73 4.03 25.29 2.08
N ASN A 74 5.18 25.19 2.77
CA ASN A 74 5.87 26.32 3.36
C ASN A 74 6.89 26.99 2.41
N GLY A 75 7.02 26.50 1.16
CA GLY A 75 8.01 27.03 0.20
C GLY A 75 9.47 26.71 0.55
N TYR A 76 9.75 25.63 1.30
CA TYR A 76 11.09 25.23 1.70
C TYR A 76 11.72 24.27 0.68
N ASP A 77 13.06 24.31 0.58
CA ASP A 77 13.80 23.34 -0.22
C ASP A 77 13.78 21.94 0.38
N MET A 78 13.62 20.94 -0.48
CA MET A 78 13.48 19.54 -0.10
C MET A 78 14.69 18.66 -0.44
N ILE A 79 15.78 19.24 -0.97
CA ILE A 79 16.92 18.48 -1.52
C ILE A 79 17.48 17.50 -0.50
N GLU A 80 17.71 17.96 0.72
CA GLU A 80 18.26 17.12 1.80
C GLU A 80 17.33 15.97 2.17
N VAL A 81 16.04 16.25 2.38
CA VAL A 81 15.05 15.23 2.75
C VAL A 81 14.88 14.19 1.64
N LYS A 82 14.93 14.60 0.37
CA LYS A 82 14.91 13.68 -0.78
C LYS A 82 16.12 12.75 -0.80
N LYS A 83 17.33 13.25 -0.52
CA LYS A 83 18.55 12.43 -0.43
C LYS A 83 18.41 11.35 0.65
N ILE A 84 17.93 11.73 1.84
CA ILE A 84 17.70 10.80 2.94
C ILE A 84 16.66 9.75 2.57
N GLN A 85 15.54 10.14 1.96
CA GLN A 85 14.51 9.21 1.53
C GLN A 85 15.04 8.22 0.48
N GLN A 86 15.83 8.68 -0.49
CA GLN A 86 16.47 7.83 -1.49
C GLN A 86 17.43 6.83 -0.87
N SER A 87 18.27 7.25 0.08
CA SER A 87 19.18 6.37 0.82
C SER A 87 18.41 5.26 1.55
N MET A 88 17.34 5.62 2.24
CA MET A 88 16.47 4.63 2.94
C MET A 88 15.78 3.67 1.97
N PHE A 89 15.37 4.13 0.80
CA PHE A 89 14.80 3.30 -0.24
C PHE A 89 15.82 2.29 -0.79
N GLN A 90 17.04 2.72 -1.06
CA GLN A 90 18.13 1.84 -1.50
C GLN A 90 18.44 0.76 -0.45
N GLN A 91 18.51 1.13 0.83
CA GLN A 91 18.73 0.17 1.91
C GLN A 91 17.59 -0.85 1.97
N LYS A 92 16.32 -0.41 1.90
CA LYS A 92 15.17 -1.30 1.85
C LYS A 92 15.25 -2.29 0.68
N THR A 93 15.69 -1.84 -0.49
CA THR A 93 15.84 -2.70 -1.68
C THR A 93 16.89 -3.77 -1.42
N LYS A 94 18.06 -3.41 -0.86
CA LYS A 94 19.11 -4.37 -0.47
C LYS A 94 18.58 -5.39 0.54
N ASP A 95 17.92 -4.95 1.61
CA ASP A 95 17.34 -5.82 2.64
C ASP A 95 16.30 -6.77 2.05
N THR A 96 15.51 -6.31 1.07
CA THR A 96 14.51 -7.15 0.39
C THR A 96 15.17 -8.23 -0.47
N VAL A 97 16.26 -7.92 -1.16
CA VAL A 97 17.05 -8.90 -1.95
C VAL A 97 17.62 -9.97 -1.03
N VAL A 98 18.25 -9.56 0.08
CA VAL A 98 18.79 -10.50 1.09
C VAL A 98 17.70 -11.40 1.65
N ARG A 99 16.54 -10.84 2.03
CA ARG A 99 15.39 -11.63 2.54
C ARG A 99 14.85 -12.62 1.51
N LYS A 100 14.83 -12.26 0.22
CA LYS A 100 14.42 -13.19 -0.85
C LYS A 100 15.40 -14.32 -1.02
N ALA A 101 16.71 -14.04 -0.92
CA ALA A 101 17.76 -15.04 -1.04
C ALA A 101 17.75 -16.05 0.15
N THR A 102 17.32 -15.60 1.34
CA THR A 102 17.24 -16.45 2.55
C THR A 102 15.92 -17.22 2.69
N LYS A 103 14.89 -16.91 1.88
CA LYS A 103 13.61 -17.64 1.90
C LYS A 103 13.71 -18.96 1.13
N LYS A 104 14.46 -19.93 1.67
CA LYS A 104 14.49 -21.31 1.15
C LYS A 104 13.18 -22.09 1.37
N ASP A 105 12.27 -21.58 2.22
CA ASP A 105 11.08 -22.29 2.70
C ASP A 105 9.76 -21.84 2.05
N LEU A 106 9.83 -21.23 0.86
CA LEU A 106 8.59 -20.96 0.12
C LEU A 106 8.11 -22.26 -0.52
N PRO A 107 6.80 -22.58 -0.37
CA PRO A 107 6.25 -23.78 -0.98
C PRO A 107 6.42 -23.74 -2.51
N THR A 108 6.80 -24.88 -3.06
CA THR A 108 6.91 -25.07 -4.51
C THR A 108 5.52 -25.04 -5.16
N LYS A 109 5.45 -24.80 -6.47
CA LYS A 109 4.19 -24.87 -7.20
C LYS A 109 3.51 -26.23 -7.04
N LYS A 110 4.26 -27.32 -6.95
CA LYS A 110 3.75 -28.68 -6.74
C LYS A 110 3.06 -28.81 -5.38
N GLU A 111 3.68 -28.31 -4.32
CA GLU A 111 3.11 -28.31 -2.97
C GLU A 111 1.86 -27.47 -2.88
N LEU A 112 1.83 -26.31 -3.53
CA LEU A 112 0.64 -25.45 -3.61
C LEU A 112 -0.52 -26.15 -4.34
N LEU A 113 -0.25 -26.91 -5.41
CA LEU A 113 -1.28 -27.69 -6.11
C LEU A 113 -1.80 -28.85 -5.26
N VAL A 114 -0.93 -29.53 -4.50
CA VAL A 114 -1.34 -30.57 -3.54
C VAL A 114 -2.22 -29.96 -2.44
N TYR A 115 -1.84 -28.81 -1.92
CA TYR A 115 -2.65 -28.07 -0.94
C TYR A 115 -4.03 -27.73 -1.50
N LEU A 116 -4.12 -27.20 -2.73
CA LEU A 116 -5.42 -26.91 -3.37
C LEU A 116 -6.30 -28.16 -3.49
N LYS A 117 -5.73 -29.30 -3.89
CA LYS A 117 -6.47 -30.57 -3.95
C LYS A 117 -6.98 -30.99 -2.57
N SER A 118 -6.21 -30.80 -1.52
CA SER A 118 -6.62 -31.14 -0.16
C SER A 118 -7.80 -30.30 0.33
N LEU A 119 -7.93 -29.06 -0.12
CA LEU A 119 -9.07 -28.21 0.19
C LEU A 119 -10.37 -28.74 -0.46
N LEU A 120 -10.30 -29.20 -1.72
CA LEU A 120 -11.43 -29.85 -2.40
C LEU A 120 -11.86 -31.15 -1.71
N GLN A 121 -10.90 -31.97 -1.29
CA GLN A 121 -11.18 -33.23 -0.59
C GLN A 121 -11.85 -33.01 0.78
N LYS A 122 -11.72 -31.82 1.35
CA LYS A 122 -12.33 -31.43 2.63
C LYS A 122 -13.60 -30.58 2.44
N ASP A 123 -14.11 -30.46 1.21
CA ASP A 123 -15.25 -29.62 0.85
C ASP A 123 -15.10 -28.13 1.22
N LEU A 124 -13.87 -27.66 1.35
CA LEU A 124 -13.54 -26.27 1.67
C LEU A 124 -13.49 -25.42 0.37
N TYR A 125 -14.63 -25.31 -0.31
CA TYR A 125 -14.72 -24.67 -1.63
C TYR A 125 -14.39 -23.19 -1.64
N ARG A 126 -14.77 -22.47 -0.60
CA ARG A 126 -14.45 -21.03 -0.46
C ARG A 126 -12.95 -20.81 -0.38
N GLU A 127 -12.29 -21.55 0.49
CA GLU A 127 -10.84 -21.52 0.70
C GLU A 127 -10.13 -21.96 -0.58
N TYR A 128 -10.63 -22.98 -1.26
CA TYR A 128 -10.11 -23.42 -2.55
C TYR A 128 -10.14 -22.29 -3.58
N ILE A 129 -11.29 -21.64 -3.79
CA ILE A 129 -11.43 -20.57 -4.79
C ILE A 129 -10.50 -19.41 -4.46
N ILE A 130 -10.44 -18.96 -3.20
CA ILE A 130 -9.57 -17.88 -2.76
C ILE A 130 -8.10 -18.21 -3.06
N ASN A 131 -7.63 -19.38 -2.61
CA ASN A 131 -6.25 -19.79 -2.80
C ASN A 131 -5.93 -20.07 -4.27
N TYR A 132 -6.85 -20.62 -5.03
CA TYR A 132 -6.69 -20.83 -6.47
C TYR A 132 -6.47 -19.50 -7.22
N LEU A 133 -7.26 -18.48 -6.90
CA LEU A 133 -7.11 -17.14 -7.47
C LEU A 133 -5.79 -16.48 -7.08
N LEU A 134 -5.40 -16.58 -5.81
CA LEU A 134 -4.12 -16.03 -5.32
C LEU A 134 -2.91 -16.69 -6.01
N ILE A 135 -2.94 -18.01 -6.18
CA ILE A 135 -1.80 -18.77 -6.74
C ILE A 135 -1.69 -18.57 -8.26
N ASN A 136 -2.81 -18.55 -8.97
CA ASN A 136 -2.79 -18.58 -10.44
C ASN A 136 -2.92 -17.19 -11.09
N PHE A 137 -3.50 -16.21 -10.41
CA PHE A 137 -3.81 -14.91 -11.01
C PHE A 137 -3.16 -13.72 -10.31
N THR A 138 -2.31 -13.95 -9.32
CA THR A 138 -1.61 -12.88 -8.56
C THR A 138 -2.57 -11.77 -8.09
N VAL A 139 -3.77 -12.15 -7.63
CA VAL A 139 -4.78 -11.21 -7.17
C VAL A 139 -4.41 -10.65 -5.79
N ARG A 140 -4.80 -9.42 -5.51
CA ARG A 140 -4.67 -8.82 -4.16
C ARG A 140 -5.87 -9.25 -3.31
N ASN A 141 -5.75 -9.20 -1.97
CA ASN A 141 -6.86 -9.51 -1.07
C ASN A 141 -8.12 -8.68 -1.36
N GLN A 142 -7.96 -7.41 -1.75
CA GLN A 142 -9.10 -6.56 -2.14
C GLN A 142 -9.79 -7.01 -3.43
N ASP A 143 -9.06 -7.68 -4.35
CA ASP A 143 -9.61 -8.21 -5.60
C ASP A 143 -10.46 -9.45 -5.36
N LEU A 144 -10.36 -10.05 -4.14
CA LEU A 144 -11.17 -11.21 -3.70
C LEU A 144 -12.55 -10.81 -3.16
N ASN A 145 -12.86 -9.52 -3.07
CA ASN A 145 -14.23 -9.07 -2.83
C ASN A 145 -15.04 -9.22 -4.13
N LEU A 146 -15.50 -10.45 -4.37
CA LEU A 146 -16.11 -10.90 -5.61
C LEU A 146 -17.61 -11.04 -5.47
N GLN A 147 -18.35 -10.74 -6.54
CA GLN A 147 -19.74 -11.18 -6.70
C GLN A 147 -19.79 -12.36 -7.68
N MET A 148 -20.58 -13.37 -7.36
CA MET A 148 -20.89 -14.47 -8.29
C MET A 148 -22.15 -14.12 -9.07
N VAL A 149 -22.10 -14.25 -10.39
CA VAL A 149 -23.24 -14.01 -11.29
C VAL A 149 -23.33 -15.13 -12.32
N LEU A 150 -24.53 -15.41 -12.82
CA LEU A 150 -24.76 -16.44 -13.84
C LEU A 150 -24.56 -15.90 -15.25
N LYS A 151 -24.81 -14.61 -15.48
CA LYS A 151 -24.65 -13.95 -16.77
C LYS A 151 -23.71 -12.76 -16.65
N LYS A 152 -22.94 -12.50 -17.72
CA LYS A 152 -22.05 -11.34 -17.77
C LYS A 152 -22.82 -10.00 -17.67
N THR A 153 -24.04 -9.96 -18.16
CA THR A 153 -24.96 -8.79 -18.08
C THR A 153 -25.34 -8.44 -16.65
N ASP A 154 -25.32 -9.43 -15.73
CA ASP A 154 -25.66 -9.22 -14.33
C ASP A 154 -24.50 -8.60 -13.53
N ALA A 155 -23.33 -8.50 -14.16
CA ALA A 155 -22.14 -7.89 -13.60
C ALA A 155 -22.23 -6.35 -13.70
N ILE A 156 -22.91 -5.72 -12.73
CA ILE A 156 -23.18 -4.27 -12.72
C ILE A 156 -22.12 -3.52 -11.90
N GLY A 157 -21.67 -2.37 -12.42
CA GLY A 157 -20.75 -1.45 -11.72
C GLY A 157 -19.28 -1.82 -11.80
N LYS A 158 -18.48 -1.26 -10.88
CA LYS A 158 -16.99 -1.37 -10.86
C LYS A 158 -16.46 -2.53 -10.00
N LYS A 159 -17.30 -3.49 -9.61
CA LYS A 159 -16.88 -4.62 -8.77
C LYS A 159 -16.20 -5.72 -9.57
N ASN A 160 -15.47 -6.57 -8.91
CA ASN A 160 -14.93 -7.80 -9.48
C ASN A 160 -16.00 -8.91 -9.46
N TYR A 161 -16.05 -9.72 -10.51
CA TYR A 161 -17.09 -10.75 -10.67
C TYR A 161 -16.52 -12.09 -11.09
N ILE A 162 -17.18 -13.15 -10.65
CA ILE A 162 -17.05 -14.48 -11.22
C ILE A 162 -18.36 -14.78 -11.96
N VAL A 163 -18.29 -15.02 -13.25
CA VAL A 163 -19.39 -15.47 -14.07
C VAL A 163 -19.31 -17.01 -14.17
N VAL A 164 -20.26 -17.70 -13.56
CA VAL A 164 -20.35 -19.16 -13.59
C VAL A 164 -21.18 -19.58 -14.80
N ARG A 165 -20.59 -20.38 -15.68
CA ARG A 165 -21.25 -20.97 -16.86
C ARG A 165 -21.24 -22.48 -16.74
N ALA A 166 -22.05 -23.18 -17.54
CA ALA A 166 -22.17 -24.63 -17.50
C ALA A 166 -20.81 -25.36 -17.69
N SER A 167 -19.94 -24.86 -18.55
CA SER A 167 -18.64 -25.49 -18.87
C SER A 167 -17.41 -24.63 -18.55
N SER A 168 -17.57 -23.42 -17.98
CA SER A 168 -16.46 -22.51 -17.74
C SER A 168 -16.78 -21.50 -16.64
N VAL A 169 -15.71 -20.94 -16.07
CA VAL A 169 -15.79 -19.85 -15.11
C VAL A 169 -14.99 -18.68 -15.67
N LEU A 170 -15.61 -17.50 -15.75
CA LEU A 170 -14.96 -16.29 -16.21
C LEU A 170 -14.76 -15.34 -15.02
N TYR A 171 -13.51 -15.01 -14.74
CA TYR A 171 -13.16 -13.99 -13.75
C TYR A 171 -13.01 -12.62 -14.42
N ILE A 172 -13.82 -11.65 -14.01
CA ILE A 172 -13.82 -10.27 -14.51
C ILE A 172 -13.29 -9.36 -13.42
N ARG A 173 -12.13 -8.74 -13.69
CA ARG A 173 -11.49 -7.75 -12.82
C ARG A 173 -11.78 -6.36 -13.37
N ARG A 174 -12.54 -5.55 -12.64
CA ARG A 174 -12.87 -4.17 -13.01
C ARG A 174 -12.20 -3.13 -12.10
N ASP A 175 -11.96 -3.50 -10.86
CA ASP A 175 -11.26 -2.65 -9.88
C ASP A 175 -9.79 -3.08 -9.80
N TYR A 176 -9.10 -3.00 -10.94
CA TYR A 176 -7.67 -3.29 -11.02
C TYR A 176 -6.89 -2.00 -11.18
N LYS A 177 -5.95 -1.77 -10.26
CA LYS A 177 -5.02 -0.66 -10.37
C LYS A 177 -3.99 -1.01 -11.46
N ILE A 178 -4.17 -0.42 -12.65
CA ILE A 178 -3.14 -0.43 -13.67
C ILE A 178 -2.00 0.44 -13.12
N PHE A 179 -0.82 -0.11 -13.04
CA PHE A 179 0.39 0.68 -12.84
C PHE A 179 0.78 1.15 -14.25
N ASP A 180 0.48 2.43 -14.53
CA ASP A 180 1.06 3.15 -15.64
C ASP A 180 2.55 3.38 -15.39
#